data_fd9c7abd560f33b7e29294d8b2ba4413
#
_entry.id   fd9c7abd560f33b7e29294d8b2ba4413
#
_cell.length_a   1.000
_cell.length_b   1.000
_cell.length_c   1.000
_cell.angle_alpha   90.00
_cell.angle_beta   90.00
_cell.angle_gamma   90.00
#
_symmetry.space_group_name_H-M   'P 1'
#
loop_
_entity.id
_entity.type
_entity.pdbx_description
1 polymer ?
#
loop_
_entity_poly.entity_id
_entity_poly.type
_entity_poly.pdbx_seq_one_letter_code
_entity_poly.pdbx_strand_id
1 'polypeptide(L)'
;MLQKYSILVLLFFLSASAVSAMNQVPDSTSFLKDSLKATVQKATCRESDYVKQTIVPAALATMSLGIMAVPDLKNRIQEQLNWNATEQVNLFDDELRYVPMGAVALISLTGLKGKHKMLEEVIVGGVSYVLADFIVYRTKQVTQVTRPNPEYGKTSFPSQHASMAFVGATLLDREFGYLSPWISVGGYGIATWVAYARIARNRHYLPDVLMGSAVGIFSTNATFWIFDAMAPKLKNRLRCSPKLTKNGGELSLSYQF
;
A
#
# COMPACT_ATOMS: atom_id res chain seq x y z
N MET A 1 7.54 -22.71 11.30
CA MET A 1 7.28 -22.12 9.97
C MET A 1 6.73 -23.09 8.92
N LEU A 2 6.89 -24.38 9.06
CA LEU A 2 6.43 -25.44 8.10
C LEU A 2 4.91 -25.71 8.11
N GLN A 3 4.20 -25.33 9.18
CA GLN A 3 2.78 -25.69 9.35
C GLN A 3 1.80 -24.84 8.52
N LYS A 4 2.20 -23.62 8.09
CA LYS A 4 1.35 -22.76 7.27
C LYS A 4 1.31 -23.14 5.78
N TYR A 5 2.36 -23.79 5.27
CA TYR A 5 2.38 -24.26 3.89
C TYR A 5 1.56 -25.54 3.68
N SER A 6 1.42 -26.36 4.72
CA SER A 6 0.59 -27.58 4.66
C SER A 6 -0.90 -27.26 4.45
N ILE A 7 -1.41 -26.15 4.99
CA ILE A 7 -2.81 -25.75 4.81
C ILE A 7 -3.06 -25.23 3.39
N LEU A 8 -2.12 -24.49 2.80
CA LEU A 8 -2.25 -24.00 1.42
C LEU A 8 -2.19 -25.16 0.40
N VAL A 9 -1.32 -26.13 0.61
CA VAL A 9 -1.23 -27.36 -0.22
C VAL A 9 -2.48 -28.20 -0.07
N LEU A 10 -3.01 -28.33 1.16
CA LEU A 10 -4.25 -29.08 1.42
C LEU A 10 -5.47 -28.43 0.75
N LEU A 11 -5.56 -27.09 0.75
CA LEU A 11 -6.60 -26.35 0.06
C LEU A 11 -6.48 -26.48 -1.47
N PHE A 12 -5.28 -26.58 -2.01
CA PHE A 12 -5.06 -26.78 -3.44
C PHE A 12 -5.47 -28.19 -3.88
N PHE A 13 -5.17 -29.22 -3.09
CA PHE A 13 -5.60 -30.61 -3.39
C PHE A 13 -7.09 -30.83 -3.15
N LEU A 14 -7.71 -30.18 -2.18
CA LEU A 14 -9.16 -30.20 -1.98
C LEU A 14 -9.92 -29.52 -3.13
N SER A 15 -9.36 -28.48 -3.74
CA SER A 15 -9.96 -27.82 -4.91
C SER A 15 -9.90 -28.69 -6.17
N ALA A 16 -8.81 -29.43 -6.37
CA ALA A 16 -8.64 -30.32 -7.52
C ALA A 16 -9.56 -31.56 -7.44
N SER A 17 -9.70 -32.15 -6.24
CA SER A 17 -10.60 -33.31 -6.02
C SER A 17 -12.08 -32.92 -6.09
N ALA A 18 -12.47 -31.72 -5.65
CA ALA A 18 -13.83 -31.24 -5.73
C ALA A 18 -14.27 -30.99 -7.18
N VAL A 19 -13.36 -30.52 -8.05
CA VAL A 19 -13.65 -30.31 -9.46
C VAL A 19 -13.83 -31.63 -10.23
N SER A 20 -13.11 -32.69 -9.86
CA SER A 20 -13.25 -34.01 -10.50
C SER A 20 -14.54 -34.75 -10.10
N ALA A 21 -15.00 -34.56 -8.87
CA ALA A 21 -16.25 -35.16 -8.38
C ALA A 21 -17.52 -34.48 -8.94
N MET A 22 -17.43 -33.26 -9.41
CA MET A 22 -18.58 -32.46 -9.90
C MET A 22 -19.05 -32.83 -11.32
N ASN A 23 -18.32 -33.65 -12.06
CA ASN A 23 -18.70 -34.02 -13.43
C ASN A 23 -19.78 -35.10 -13.55
N GLN A 24 -20.34 -35.60 -12.45
CA GLN A 24 -21.32 -36.69 -12.44
C GLN A 24 -22.69 -36.35 -11.81
N VAL A 25 -23.05 -35.06 -11.65
CA VAL A 25 -24.31 -34.65 -10.99
C VAL A 25 -25.32 -34.17 -12.03
N PRO A 26 -26.60 -34.63 -11.94
CA PRO A 26 -27.64 -34.29 -12.92
C PRO A 26 -28.03 -32.80 -12.96
N ASP A 27 -28.62 -32.35 -14.06
CA ASP A 27 -28.88 -30.98 -14.54
C ASP A 27 -29.53 -29.97 -13.58
N SER A 28 -30.16 -30.43 -12.48
CA SER A 28 -30.75 -29.55 -11.45
C SER A 28 -29.72 -28.77 -10.59
N THR A 29 -28.43 -28.99 -10.80
CA THR A 29 -27.33 -28.36 -10.05
C THR A 29 -26.54 -27.33 -10.87
N SER A 30 -26.97 -26.98 -12.09
CA SER A 30 -26.31 -26.02 -12.96
C SER A 30 -26.09 -24.65 -12.28
N PHE A 31 -27.13 -24.15 -11.62
CA PHE A 31 -27.07 -22.88 -10.88
C PHE A 31 -26.01 -22.89 -9.74
N LEU A 32 -25.94 -23.99 -9.00
CA LEU A 32 -24.93 -24.16 -7.92
C LEU A 32 -23.52 -24.29 -8.50
N LYS A 33 -23.36 -25.00 -9.63
CA LYS A 33 -22.09 -25.12 -10.33
C LYS A 33 -21.60 -23.77 -10.86
N ASP A 34 -22.48 -23.00 -11.45
CA ASP A 34 -22.13 -21.67 -11.99
C ASP A 34 -21.81 -20.68 -10.86
N SER A 35 -22.56 -20.72 -9.76
CA SER A 35 -22.31 -19.92 -8.59
C SER A 35 -20.99 -20.29 -7.91
N LEU A 36 -20.66 -21.58 -7.80
CA LEU A 36 -19.37 -22.05 -7.28
C LEU A 36 -18.22 -21.71 -8.21
N LYS A 37 -18.37 -21.89 -9.53
CA LYS A 37 -17.38 -21.47 -10.52
C LYS A 37 -17.10 -19.98 -10.45
N ALA A 38 -18.14 -19.15 -10.40
CA ALA A 38 -18.01 -17.71 -10.26
C ALA A 38 -17.30 -17.32 -8.97
N THR A 39 -17.59 -18.01 -7.85
CA THR A 39 -16.95 -17.76 -6.55
C THR A 39 -15.47 -18.18 -6.57
N VAL A 40 -15.14 -19.35 -7.12
CA VAL A 40 -13.76 -19.82 -7.28
C VAL A 40 -12.99 -18.92 -8.23
N GLN A 41 -13.57 -18.55 -9.36
CA GLN A 41 -12.97 -17.63 -10.33
C GLN A 41 -12.68 -16.26 -9.68
N LYS A 42 -13.62 -15.73 -8.89
CA LYS A 42 -13.43 -14.46 -8.17
C LYS A 42 -12.35 -14.55 -7.09
N ALA A 43 -12.25 -15.69 -6.39
CA ALA A 43 -11.22 -15.93 -5.39
C ALA A 43 -9.82 -16.02 -6.03
N THR A 44 -9.68 -16.77 -7.11
CA THR A 44 -8.39 -16.93 -7.83
C THR A 44 -7.95 -15.65 -8.52
N CYS A 45 -8.85 -14.87 -9.12
CA CYS A 45 -8.54 -13.55 -9.66
C CYS A 45 -8.06 -12.60 -8.56
N ARG A 46 -8.73 -12.59 -7.42
CA ARG A 46 -8.37 -11.74 -6.27
C ARG A 46 -6.98 -12.10 -5.70
N GLU A 47 -6.66 -13.38 -5.60
CA GLU A 47 -5.35 -13.84 -5.14
C GLU A 47 -4.23 -13.45 -6.12
N SER A 48 -4.46 -13.59 -7.42
CA SER A 48 -3.54 -13.14 -8.46
C SER A 48 -3.24 -11.62 -8.37
N ASP A 49 -4.24 -10.81 -8.06
CA ASP A 49 -4.06 -9.36 -7.96
C ASP A 49 -3.23 -8.97 -6.73
N TYR A 50 -3.40 -9.66 -5.61
CA TYR A 50 -2.58 -9.43 -4.41
C TYR A 50 -1.11 -9.77 -4.67
N VAL A 51 -0.83 -10.89 -5.34
CA VAL A 51 0.53 -11.27 -5.71
C VAL A 51 1.17 -10.22 -6.61
N LYS A 52 0.47 -9.75 -7.64
CA LYS A 52 0.98 -8.69 -8.53
C LYS A 52 1.33 -7.41 -7.77
N GLN A 53 0.51 -7.02 -6.79
CA GLN A 53 0.73 -5.82 -5.98
C GLN A 53 1.91 -5.95 -5.00
N THR A 54 2.38 -7.16 -4.71
CA THR A 54 3.57 -7.39 -3.88
C THR A 54 4.88 -7.41 -4.65
N ILE A 55 4.85 -7.58 -5.97
CA ILE A 55 6.07 -7.71 -6.80
C ILE A 55 6.94 -6.46 -6.70
N VAL A 56 6.35 -5.28 -6.90
CA VAL A 56 7.11 -4.01 -6.88
C VAL A 56 7.73 -3.73 -5.51
N PRO A 57 7.00 -3.73 -4.40
CA PRO A 57 7.62 -3.50 -3.09
C PRO A 57 8.64 -4.58 -2.72
N ALA A 58 8.42 -5.85 -3.09
CA ALA A 58 9.39 -6.91 -2.87
C ALA A 58 10.69 -6.70 -3.67
N ALA A 59 10.58 -6.30 -4.94
CA ALA A 59 11.73 -6.00 -5.78
C ALA A 59 12.55 -4.81 -5.24
N LEU A 60 11.87 -3.72 -4.84
CA LEU A 60 12.51 -2.56 -4.23
C LEU A 60 13.22 -2.92 -2.92
N ALA A 61 12.57 -3.70 -2.06
CA ALA A 61 13.16 -4.17 -0.80
C ALA A 61 14.39 -5.07 -1.04
N THR A 62 14.29 -6.00 -1.98
CA THR A 62 15.40 -6.90 -2.33
C THR A 62 16.59 -6.12 -2.90
N MET A 63 16.33 -5.18 -3.81
CA MET A 63 17.37 -4.29 -4.36
C MET A 63 18.01 -3.44 -3.27
N SER A 64 17.22 -2.89 -2.37
CA SER A 64 17.69 -2.13 -1.21
C SER A 64 18.66 -2.95 -0.34
N LEU A 65 18.25 -4.16 0.05
CA LEU A 65 19.07 -5.05 0.86
C LEU A 65 20.33 -5.49 0.14
N GLY A 66 20.24 -5.77 -1.17
CA GLY A 66 21.41 -6.12 -2.00
C GLY A 66 22.45 -5.02 -2.07
N ILE A 67 22.04 -3.77 -2.28
CA ILE A 67 22.96 -2.61 -2.27
C ILE A 67 23.53 -2.37 -0.86
N MET A 68 22.70 -2.53 0.18
CA MET A 68 23.12 -2.35 1.57
C MET A 68 24.19 -3.38 1.98
N ALA A 69 24.13 -4.59 1.45
CA ALA A 69 25.10 -5.65 1.73
C ALA A 69 26.50 -5.39 1.14
N VAL A 70 26.62 -4.43 0.20
CA VAL A 70 27.90 -4.07 -0.46
C VAL A 70 28.22 -2.60 -0.18
N PRO A 71 28.95 -2.30 0.92
CA PRO A 71 29.20 -0.91 1.35
C PRO A 71 29.88 -0.05 0.28
N ASP A 72 30.84 -0.60 -0.45
CA ASP A 72 31.55 0.13 -1.52
C ASP A 72 30.61 0.55 -2.64
N LEU A 73 29.69 -0.33 -3.05
CA LEU A 73 28.67 -0.02 -4.06
C LEU A 73 27.74 1.10 -3.56
N LYS A 74 27.27 0.98 -2.33
CA LYS A 74 26.41 2.00 -1.69
C LYS A 74 27.07 3.38 -1.72
N ASN A 75 28.35 3.46 -1.33
CA ASN A 75 29.09 4.71 -1.26
C ASN A 75 29.37 5.29 -2.65
N ARG A 76 29.80 4.48 -3.62
CA ARG A 76 30.00 4.93 -5.01
C ARG A 76 28.73 5.47 -5.64
N ILE A 77 27.58 4.82 -5.41
CA ILE A 77 26.30 5.31 -5.89
C ILE A 77 25.98 6.66 -5.25
N GLN A 78 26.24 6.82 -3.95
CA GLN A 78 26.03 8.09 -3.25
C GLN A 78 26.88 9.22 -3.84
N GLU A 79 28.15 8.97 -4.10
CA GLU A 79 29.06 9.95 -4.71
C GLU A 79 28.60 10.41 -6.09
N GLN A 80 28.07 9.49 -6.90
CA GLN A 80 27.56 9.81 -8.25
C GLN A 80 26.21 10.55 -8.23
N LEU A 81 25.34 10.23 -7.27
CA LEU A 81 24.01 10.82 -7.16
C LEU A 81 23.98 12.08 -6.29
N ASN A 82 25.03 12.28 -5.50
CA ASN A 82 25.19 13.49 -4.72
C ASN A 82 25.56 14.65 -5.63
N TRP A 83 24.59 15.45 -5.94
CA TRP A 83 24.73 16.60 -6.82
C TRP A 83 25.38 17.81 -6.13
N ASN A 84 26.11 17.61 -5.02
CA ASN A 84 26.60 18.73 -4.20
C ASN A 84 25.52 19.80 -3.94
N ALA A 85 24.26 19.37 -3.92
CA ALA A 85 23.16 20.22 -3.55
C ALA A 85 23.44 20.66 -2.11
N THR A 86 24.10 21.80 -1.98
CA THR A 86 24.29 22.46 -0.70
C THR A 86 22.91 22.51 -0.04
N GLU A 87 22.84 22.46 1.27
CA GLU A 87 21.59 22.57 2.04
C GLU A 87 20.70 23.76 1.63
N GLN A 88 21.27 24.73 0.92
CA GLN A 88 20.62 25.94 0.43
C GLN A 88 19.69 25.71 -0.78
N VAL A 89 19.82 24.59 -1.51
CA VAL A 89 18.88 24.29 -2.61
C VAL A 89 17.63 23.67 -2.01
N ASN A 90 16.55 24.45 -1.99
CA ASN A 90 15.26 23.93 -1.58
C ASN A 90 14.67 23.08 -2.72
N LEU A 91 14.61 21.77 -2.50
CA LEU A 91 14.01 20.80 -3.44
C LEU A 91 12.55 20.49 -3.09
N PHE A 92 11.98 21.22 -2.15
CA PHE A 92 10.60 21.10 -1.68
C PHE A 92 10.21 19.66 -1.25
N ASP A 93 11.19 18.82 -0.91
CA ASP A 93 10.98 17.41 -0.56
C ASP A 93 10.22 17.23 0.76
N ASP A 94 10.31 18.22 1.65
CA ASP A 94 9.58 18.23 2.93
C ASP A 94 8.08 18.49 2.73
N GLU A 95 7.70 19.28 1.72
CA GLU A 95 6.32 19.60 1.37
C GLU A 95 5.75 18.60 0.36
N LEU A 96 6.52 18.29 -0.69
CA LEU A 96 6.08 17.44 -1.79
C LEU A 96 5.71 16.02 -1.35
N ARG A 97 6.26 15.52 -0.24
CA ARG A 97 5.90 14.19 0.29
C ARG A 97 4.42 14.04 0.64
N TYR A 98 3.71 15.15 0.91
CA TYR A 98 2.29 15.16 1.23
C TYR A 98 1.39 15.41 0.02
N VAL A 99 1.96 15.89 -1.10
CA VAL A 99 1.19 16.29 -2.28
C VAL A 99 0.36 15.15 -2.87
N PRO A 100 0.87 13.91 -3.06
CA PRO A 100 0.05 12.83 -3.59
C PRO A 100 -1.14 12.48 -2.69
N MET A 101 -0.96 12.51 -1.36
CA MET A 101 -2.06 12.30 -0.42
C MET A 101 -3.06 13.46 -0.42
N GLY A 102 -2.57 14.69 -0.48
CA GLY A 102 -3.42 15.88 -0.63
C GLY A 102 -4.22 15.87 -1.93
N ALA A 103 -3.65 15.35 -3.02
CA ALA A 103 -4.34 15.19 -4.29
C ALA A 103 -5.55 14.24 -4.18
N VAL A 104 -5.44 13.15 -3.41
CA VAL A 104 -6.59 12.26 -3.11
C VAL A 104 -7.74 13.08 -2.50
N ALA A 105 -7.45 13.83 -1.44
CA ALA A 105 -8.48 14.64 -0.78
C ALA A 105 -9.08 15.71 -1.72
N LEU A 106 -8.25 16.39 -2.50
CA LEU A 106 -8.69 17.42 -3.44
C LEU A 106 -9.59 16.82 -4.53
N ILE A 107 -9.21 15.70 -5.14
CA ILE A 107 -10.01 15.04 -6.18
C ILE A 107 -11.35 14.59 -5.61
N SER A 108 -11.38 13.99 -4.41
CA SER A 108 -12.62 13.57 -3.75
C SER A 108 -13.55 14.75 -3.48
N LEU A 109 -13.01 15.92 -3.12
CA LEU A 109 -13.78 17.15 -2.89
C LEU A 109 -14.40 17.72 -4.17
N THR A 110 -13.85 17.45 -5.37
CA THR A 110 -14.45 17.85 -6.65
C THR A 110 -15.72 17.06 -7.01
N GLY A 111 -16.04 16.01 -6.23
CA GLY A 111 -17.17 15.11 -6.50
C GLY A 111 -16.84 13.97 -7.47
N LEU A 112 -15.59 13.88 -7.95
CA LEU A 112 -15.12 12.69 -8.67
C LEU A 112 -15.07 11.53 -7.69
N LYS A 113 -15.71 10.42 -8.09
CA LYS A 113 -15.83 9.25 -7.21
C LYS A 113 -14.55 8.42 -7.32
N GLY A 114 -13.88 8.18 -6.18
CA GLY A 114 -12.86 7.15 -6.05
C GLY A 114 -13.48 5.74 -6.11
N LYS A 115 -12.66 4.72 -5.98
CA LYS A 115 -13.15 3.35 -5.82
C LYS A 115 -13.89 3.16 -4.50
N HIS A 116 -13.51 3.94 -3.49
CA HIS A 116 -14.12 3.95 -2.15
C HIS A 116 -14.81 5.28 -1.88
N LYS A 117 -15.55 5.35 -0.78
CA LYS A 117 -16.14 6.61 -0.31
C LYS A 117 -15.07 7.46 0.36
N MET A 118 -15.21 8.77 0.30
CA MET A 118 -14.25 9.72 0.90
C MET A 118 -13.84 9.37 2.34
N LEU A 119 -14.80 8.96 3.19
CA LEU A 119 -14.50 8.54 4.57
C LEU A 119 -13.63 7.27 4.60
N GLU A 120 -13.88 6.34 3.70
CA GLU A 120 -13.12 5.09 3.56
C GLU A 120 -11.70 5.39 3.05
N GLU A 121 -11.55 6.32 2.10
CA GLU A 121 -10.24 6.81 1.61
C GLU A 121 -9.41 7.42 2.74
N VAL A 122 -10.03 8.26 3.58
CA VAL A 122 -9.37 8.88 4.75
C VAL A 122 -8.93 7.82 5.76
N ILE A 123 -9.78 6.83 6.05
CA ILE A 123 -9.44 5.75 6.97
C ILE A 123 -8.29 4.91 6.41
N VAL A 124 -8.40 4.47 5.15
CA VAL A 124 -7.35 3.66 4.51
C VAL A 124 -6.04 4.45 4.42
N GLY A 125 -6.08 5.71 4.00
CA GLY A 125 -4.91 6.57 3.94
C GLY A 125 -4.25 6.77 5.30
N GLY A 126 -5.04 7.07 6.33
CA GLY A 126 -4.57 7.26 7.70
C GLY A 126 -3.94 6.00 8.29
N VAL A 127 -4.59 4.84 8.13
CA VAL A 127 -4.07 3.54 8.60
C VAL A 127 -2.80 3.17 7.84
N SER A 128 -2.75 3.38 6.52
CA SER A 128 -1.56 3.13 5.70
C SER A 128 -0.36 3.97 6.16
N TYR A 129 -0.61 5.24 6.45
CA TYR A 129 0.40 6.17 6.95
C TYR A 129 0.96 5.72 8.30
N VAL A 130 0.07 5.42 9.27
CA VAL A 130 0.47 4.94 10.60
C VAL A 130 1.23 3.63 10.53
N LEU A 131 0.79 2.69 9.70
CA LEU A 131 1.47 1.41 9.50
C LEU A 131 2.86 1.61 8.90
N ALA A 132 2.98 2.45 7.87
CA ALA A 132 4.25 2.75 7.23
C ALA A 132 5.21 3.45 8.20
N ASP A 133 4.73 4.44 8.96
CA ASP A 133 5.51 5.17 9.97
C ASP A 133 5.99 4.24 11.08
N PHE A 134 5.12 3.35 11.58
CA PHE A 134 5.49 2.35 12.57
C PHE A 134 6.61 1.42 12.08
N ILE A 135 6.50 0.89 10.85
CA ILE A 135 7.53 0.02 10.27
C ILE A 135 8.85 0.78 10.12
N VAL A 136 8.82 2.00 9.58
CA VAL A 136 10.01 2.85 9.43
C VAL A 136 10.64 3.14 10.77
N TYR A 137 9.85 3.57 11.75
CA TYR A 137 10.33 3.90 13.09
C TYR A 137 11.00 2.70 13.76
N ARG A 138 10.35 1.53 13.77
CA ARG A 138 10.90 0.31 14.38
C ARG A 138 12.18 -0.16 13.68
N THR A 139 12.21 -0.08 12.36
CA THR A 139 13.40 -0.45 11.59
C THR A 139 14.57 0.49 11.89
N LYS A 140 14.34 1.80 12.01
CA LYS A 140 15.39 2.78 12.42
C LYS A 140 15.97 2.48 13.79
N GLN A 141 15.13 2.11 14.76
CA GLN A 141 15.58 1.77 16.11
C GLN A 141 16.51 0.55 16.14
N VAL A 142 16.23 -0.44 15.27
CA VAL A 142 17.02 -1.68 15.21
C VAL A 142 18.30 -1.51 14.41
N THR A 143 18.23 -0.80 13.26
CA THR A 143 19.35 -0.76 12.30
C THR A 143 20.38 0.30 12.63
N GLN A 144 19.97 1.43 13.16
CA GLN A 144 20.82 2.58 13.54
C GLN A 144 21.88 2.96 12.50
N VAL A 145 21.51 2.93 11.22
CA VAL A 145 22.41 3.25 10.11
C VAL A 145 22.73 4.74 10.11
N THR A 146 24.03 5.07 10.06
CA THR A 146 24.52 6.46 9.96
C THR A 146 24.16 7.03 8.58
N ARG A 147 23.77 8.29 8.53
CA ARG A 147 23.45 9.00 7.28
C ARG A 147 24.71 9.33 6.47
N PRO A 148 24.55 9.60 5.14
CA PRO A 148 25.69 10.07 4.33
C PRO A 148 26.38 11.30 4.92
N ASN A 149 25.63 12.30 5.41
CA ASN A 149 26.15 13.34 6.28
C ASN A 149 25.96 12.90 7.75
N PRO A 150 27.05 12.60 8.49
CA PRO A 150 26.99 12.09 9.86
C PRO A 150 26.34 13.05 10.87
N GLU A 151 26.31 14.36 10.60
CA GLU A 151 25.69 15.36 11.46
C GLU A 151 24.20 15.11 11.69
N TYR A 152 23.53 14.43 10.74
CA TYR A 152 22.11 14.06 10.85
C TYR A 152 21.84 12.76 11.63
N GLY A 153 22.89 12.19 12.24
CA GLY A 153 22.75 11.07 13.17
C GLY A 153 22.57 9.69 12.53
N LYS A 154 22.13 8.73 13.36
CA LYS A 154 22.07 7.29 13.03
C LYS A 154 20.65 6.83 12.71
N THR A 155 19.88 7.58 11.94
CA THR A 155 18.49 7.27 11.61
C THR A 155 18.25 7.25 10.09
N SER A 156 19.25 6.75 9.32
CA SER A 156 19.20 6.79 7.88
C SER A 156 18.19 5.79 7.31
N PHE A 157 18.24 4.54 7.71
CA PHE A 157 17.49 3.45 7.09
C PHE A 157 16.24 3.06 7.90
N PRO A 158 15.09 2.92 7.23
CA PRO A 158 14.75 3.37 5.90
C PRO A 158 14.31 4.85 5.86
N SER A 159 14.14 5.42 4.65
CA SER A 159 13.72 6.81 4.49
C SER A 159 12.23 7.01 4.76
N GLN A 160 11.91 7.84 5.76
CA GLN A 160 10.53 8.18 6.12
C GLN A 160 9.85 9.06 5.06
N HIS A 161 10.59 10.03 4.47
CA HIS A 161 10.05 10.89 3.42
C HIS A 161 9.64 10.11 2.19
N ALA A 162 10.50 9.18 1.73
CA ALA A 162 10.15 8.30 0.63
C ALA A 162 8.93 7.44 0.97
N SER A 163 8.89 6.84 2.19
CA SER A 163 7.76 6.03 2.62
C SER A 163 6.44 6.80 2.58
N MET A 164 6.38 8.01 3.13
CA MET A 164 5.18 8.85 3.14
C MET A 164 4.73 9.25 1.73
N ALA A 165 5.67 9.67 0.88
CA ALA A 165 5.37 10.04 -0.51
C ALA A 165 4.78 8.87 -1.29
N PHE A 166 5.35 7.66 -1.11
CA PHE A 166 4.85 6.45 -1.78
C PHE A 166 3.55 5.91 -1.17
N VAL A 167 3.25 6.14 0.11
CA VAL A 167 1.91 5.91 0.67
C VAL A 167 0.89 6.74 -0.09
N GLY A 168 1.10 8.05 -0.21
CA GLY A 168 0.20 8.95 -0.92
C GLY A 168 0.06 8.60 -2.39
N ALA A 169 1.17 8.31 -3.08
CA ALA A 169 1.17 7.94 -4.49
C ALA A 169 0.39 6.64 -4.76
N THR A 170 0.57 5.63 -3.89
CA THR A 170 -0.13 4.35 -4.02
C THR A 170 -1.62 4.51 -3.69
N LEU A 171 -1.97 5.33 -2.70
CA LEU A 171 -3.37 5.65 -2.40
C LEU A 171 -4.04 6.35 -3.59
N LEU A 172 -3.37 7.35 -4.17
CA LEU A 172 -3.83 8.10 -5.35
C LEU A 172 -4.05 7.17 -6.56
N ASP A 173 -3.10 6.29 -6.83
CA ASP A 173 -3.20 5.29 -7.89
C ASP A 173 -4.37 4.32 -7.66
N ARG A 174 -4.51 3.81 -6.45
CA ARG A 174 -5.54 2.84 -6.09
C ARG A 174 -6.95 3.43 -6.19
N GLU A 175 -7.14 4.68 -5.77
CA GLU A 175 -8.45 5.34 -5.79
C GLU A 175 -8.81 5.93 -7.15
N PHE A 176 -7.87 6.56 -7.85
CA PHE A 176 -8.14 7.36 -9.03
C PHE A 176 -7.37 6.98 -10.30
N GLY A 177 -6.40 6.04 -10.20
CA GLY A 177 -5.60 5.61 -11.36
C GLY A 177 -6.43 5.04 -12.50
N TYR A 178 -7.64 4.52 -12.23
CA TYR A 178 -8.56 4.04 -13.24
C TYR A 178 -9.17 5.17 -14.11
N LEU A 179 -9.22 6.41 -13.62
CA LEU A 179 -9.70 7.57 -14.38
C LEU A 179 -8.70 7.98 -15.46
N SER A 180 -7.41 7.95 -15.12
CA SER A 180 -6.36 8.27 -16.07
C SER A 180 -5.01 7.71 -15.58
N PRO A 181 -4.22 7.04 -16.43
CA PRO A 181 -2.88 6.59 -16.08
C PRO A 181 -1.94 7.74 -15.70
N TRP A 182 -2.21 8.96 -16.16
CA TRP A 182 -1.43 10.15 -15.83
C TRP A 182 -1.53 10.54 -14.35
N ILE A 183 -2.62 10.18 -13.67
CA ILE A 183 -2.76 10.38 -12.22
C ILE A 183 -1.73 9.53 -11.47
N SER A 184 -1.61 8.26 -11.84
CA SER A 184 -0.62 7.35 -11.26
C SER A 184 0.81 7.80 -11.58
N VAL A 185 1.08 8.16 -12.85
CA VAL A 185 2.39 8.68 -13.29
C VAL A 185 2.76 9.95 -12.51
N GLY A 186 1.83 10.89 -12.34
CA GLY A 186 2.04 12.12 -11.57
C GLY A 186 2.34 11.84 -10.10
N GLY A 187 1.54 10.98 -9.46
CA GLY A 187 1.72 10.61 -8.06
C GLY A 187 3.07 9.94 -7.79
N TYR A 188 3.39 8.90 -8.56
CA TYR A 188 4.68 8.21 -8.44
C TYR A 188 5.86 9.06 -8.91
N GLY A 189 5.66 9.96 -9.86
CA GLY A 189 6.67 10.94 -10.29
C GLY A 189 7.08 11.87 -9.16
N ILE A 190 6.10 12.45 -8.45
CA ILE A 190 6.35 13.28 -7.26
C ILE A 190 7.04 12.46 -6.16
N ALA A 191 6.57 11.25 -5.87
CA ALA A 191 7.17 10.40 -4.85
C ALA A 191 8.62 10.03 -5.18
N THR A 192 8.92 9.76 -6.46
CA THR A 192 10.28 9.49 -6.94
C THR A 192 11.17 10.74 -6.83
N TRP A 193 10.63 11.91 -7.15
CA TRP A 193 11.34 13.17 -6.96
C TRP A 193 11.71 13.39 -5.49
N VAL A 194 10.78 13.20 -4.56
CA VAL A 194 11.05 13.27 -3.12
C VAL A 194 12.15 12.30 -2.73
N ALA A 195 12.09 11.03 -3.19
CA ALA A 195 13.12 10.04 -2.92
C ALA A 195 14.50 10.47 -3.44
N TYR A 196 14.56 10.98 -4.68
CA TYR A 196 15.78 11.51 -5.28
C TYR A 196 16.34 12.72 -4.50
N ALA A 197 15.50 13.67 -4.11
CA ALA A 197 15.90 14.85 -3.36
C ALA A 197 16.57 14.49 -2.02
N ARG A 198 16.12 13.39 -1.37
CA ARG A 198 16.75 12.89 -0.14
C ARG A 198 18.19 12.39 -0.38
N ILE A 199 18.45 11.77 -1.54
CA ILE A 199 19.79 11.32 -1.92
C ILE A 199 20.66 12.52 -2.28
N ALA A 200 20.16 13.40 -3.14
CA ALA A 200 20.88 14.58 -3.62
C ALA A 200 21.34 15.52 -2.50
N ARG A 201 20.57 15.61 -1.42
CA ARG A 201 20.89 16.42 -0.21
C ARG A 201 21.68 15.65 0.85
N ASN A 202 22.27 14.52 0.55
CA ASN A 202 23.03 13.69 1.51
C ASN A 202 22.26 13.33 2.80
N ARG A 203 20.93 13.29 2.74
CA ARG A 203 20.09 12.90 3.88
C ARG A 203 19.94 11.37 4.01
N HIS A 204 19.96 10.68 2.85
CA HIS A 204 19.74 9.23 2.76
C HIS A 204 20.57 8.63 1.62
N TYR A 205 20.97 7.37 1.78
CA TYR A 205 21.52 6.55 0.70
C TYR A 205 20.41 6.02 -0.22
N LEU A 206 20.78 5.59 -1.43
CA LEU A 206 19.84 4.95 -2.35
C LEU A 206 19.06 3.76 -1.71
N PRO A 207 19.71 2.81 -0.99
CA PRO A 207 18.96 1.73 -0.35
C PRO A 207 17.95 2.21 0.69
N ASP A 208 18.19 3.32 1.39
CA ASP A 208 17.25 3.86 2.36
C ASP A 208 15.94 4.30 1.71
N VAL A 209 16.04 4.96 0.55
CA VAL A 209 14.85 5.43 -0.17
C VAL A 209 14.13 4.29 -0.88
N LEU A 210 14.86 3.30 -1.43
CA LEU A 210 14.25 2.11 -2.02
C LEU A 210 13.43 1.32 -0.98
N MET A 211 14.00 1.11 0.21
CA MET A 211 13.26 0.45 1.30
C MET A 211 12.09 1.31 1.78
N GLY A 212 12.26 2.62 1.91
CA GLY A 212 11.19 3.54 2.25
C GLY A 212 10.03 3.45 1.26
N SER A 213 10.33 3.47 -0.04
CA SER A 213 9.35 3.31 -1.12
C SER A 213 8.62 1.96 -1.03
N ALA A 214 9.37 0.87 -0.81
CA ALA A 214 8.82 -0.47 -0.62
C ALA A 214 7.84 -0.52 0.56
N VAL A 215 8.21 0.06 1.70
CA VAL A 215 7.36 0.13 2.90
C VAL A 215 6.10 0.93 2.62
N GLY A 216 6.20 2.08 1.94
CA GLY A 216 5.05 2.91 1.60
C GLY A 216 4.05 2.17 0.72
N ILE A 217 4.51 1.57 -0.38
CA ILE A 217 3.66 0.79 -1.32
C ILE A 217 3.03 -0.41 -0.60
N PHE A 218 3.84 -1.17 0.13
CA PHE A 218 3.37 -2.37 0.84
C PHE A 218 2.32 -2.04 1.90
N SER A 219 2.57 -1.03 2.73
CA SER A 219 1.65 -0.63 3.80
C SER A 219 0.30 -0.20 3.24
N THR A 220 0.29 0.55 2.14
CA THR A 220 -0.95 0.97 1.49
C THR A 220 -1.71 -0.22 0.91
N ASN A 221 -1.03 -1.10 0.16
CA ASN A 221 -1.66 -2.29 -0.39
C ASN A 221 -2.19 -3.22 0.70
N ALA A 222 -1.42 -3.46 1.75
CA ALA A 222 -1.83 -4.29 2.89
C ALA A 222 -3.08 -3.72 3.59
N THR A 223 -3.14 -2.40 3.77
CA THR A 223 -4.32 -1.73 4.33
C THR A 223 -5.55 -1.92 3.45
N PHE A 224 -5.43 -1.75 2.13
CA PHE A 224 -6.52 -2.03 1.19
C PHE A 224 -6.98 -3.48 1.26
N TRP A 225 -6.06 -4.44 1.29
CA TRP A 225 -6.43 -5.86 1.38
C TRP A 225 -7.22 -6.18 2.63
N ILE A 226 -6.79 -5.65 3.77
CA ILE A 226 -7.49 -5.81 5.05
C ILE A 226 -8.85 -5.12 4.99
N PHE A 227 -8.90 -3.88 4.51
CA PHE A 227 -10.12 -3.10 4.41
C PHE A 227 -11.14 -3.78 3.49
N ASP A 228 -10.75 -4.17 2.27
CA ASP A 228 -11.62 -4.85 1.31
C ASP A 228 -12.12 -6.22 1.81
N ALA A 229 -11.34 -6.90 2.66
CA ALA A 229 -11.76 -8.15 3.28
C ALA A 229 -12.76 -7.94 4.43
N MET A 230 -12.64 -6.82 5.16
CA MET A 230 -13.45 -6.52 6.35
C MET A 230 -14.70 -5.71 6.03
N ALA A 231 -14.65 -4.79 5.08
CA ALA A 231 -15.73 -3.86 4.77
C ALA A 231 -17.08 -4.55 4.48
N PRO A 232 -17.16 -5.65 3.70
CA PRO A 232 -18.42 -6.36 3.48
C PRO A 232 -19.00 -6.95 4.76
N LYS A 233 -18.14 -7.48 5.64
CA LYS A 233 -18.55 -8.07 6.93
C LYS A 233 -19.06 -7.00 7.89
N LEU A 234 -18.38 -5.86 7.92
CA LEU A 234 -18.75 -4.73 8.79
C LEU A 234 -20.05 -4.08 8.32
N LYS A 235 -20.24 -3.91 7.01
CA LYS A 235 -21.46 -3.36 6.42
C LYS A 235 -22.69 -4.23 6.68
N ASN A 236 -22.52 -5.55 6.73
CA ASN A 236 -23.61 -6.48 7.04
C ASN A 236 -23.96 -6.49 8.54
N ARG A 237 -23.02 -6.16 9.41
CA ARG A 237 -23.21 -6.11 10.87
C ARG A 237 -23.64 -4.75 11.41
N LEU A 238 -23.23 -3.66 10.75
CA LEU A 238 -23.57 -2.29 11.12
C LEU A 238 -24.63 -1.76 10.17
N ARG A 239 -25.85 -1.62 10.63
CA ARG A 239 -26.91 -0.88 9.91
C ARG A 239 -27.04 0.51 10.55
N CYS A 240 -26.67 1.53 9.79
CA CYS A 240 -26.94 2.91 10.12
C CYS A 240 -28.19 3.35 9.37
N SER A 241 -29.27 3.62 10.09
CA SER A 241 -30.54 4.08 9.49
C SER A 241 -30.83 5.48 10.01
N PRO A 242 -30.69 6.52 9.16
CA PRO A 242 -31.21 7.84 9.50
C PRO A 242 -32.73 7.78 9.46
N LYS A 243 -33.40 8.11 10.55
CA LYS A 243 -34.86 8.31 10.65
C LYS A 243 -35.14 9.79 10.81
N LEU A 244 -35.91 10.35 9.90
CA LEU A 244 -36.50 11.66 10.08
C LEU A 244 -37.80 11.48 10.90
N THR A 245 -37.81 11.96 12.13
CA THR A 245 -39.00 12.05 12.98
C THR A 245 -39.53 13.48 12.99
N LYS A 246 -40.82 13.66 13.30
CA LYS A 246 -41.48 14.98 13.35
C LYS A 246 -40.76 15.97 14.28
N ASN A 247 -39.92 15.50 15.18
CA ASN A 247 -39.20 16.28 16.19
C ASN A 247 -37.69 16.39 15.95
N GLY A 248 -37.17 15.98 14.77
CA GLY A 248 -35.74 16.03 14.44
C GLY A 248 -35.23 14.74 13.78
N GLY A 249 -33.97 14.75 13.37
CA GLY A 249 -33.30 13.59 12.80
C GLY A 249 -32.78 12.66 13.90
N GLU A 250 -33.14 11.37 13.86
CA GLU A 250 -32.63 10.33 14.73
C GLU A 250 -31.68 9.41 13.93
N LEU A 251 -30.49 9.20 14.45
CA LEU A 251 -29.52 8.26 13.84
C LEU A 251 -29.54 6.96 14.66
N SER A 252 -30.20 5.92 14.15
CA SER A 252 -30.16 4.61 14.81
C SER A 252 -29.00 3.79 14.27
N LEU A 253 -28.10 3.37 15.15
CA LEU A 253 -27.03 2.41 14.92
C LEU A 253 -27.49 1.06 15.49
N SER A 254 -27.67 0.06 14.62
CA SER A 254 -27.94 -1.31 15.04
C SER A 254 -26.75 -2.21 14.67
N TYR A 255 -26.29 -2.99 15.63
CA TYR A 255 -25.25 -4.01 15.44
C TYR A 255 -25.90 -5.39 15.56
N GLN A 256 -25.74 -6.23 14.53
CA GLN A 256 -26.14 -7.63 14.58
C GLN A 256 -24.92 -8.48 14.98
N PHE A 257 -25.08 -9.18 16.10
CA PHE A 257 -24.08 -10.16 16.61
C PHE A 257 -24.02 -11.39 15.72
#